data_855fe9cf9248ce75232b68f6e85a6ee9
#
_entry.id   855fe9cf9248ce75232b68f6e85a6ee9
#
_cell.length_a   1.000
_cell.length_b   1.000
_cell.length_c   1.000
_cell.angle_alpha   90.00
_cell.angle_beta   90.00
_cell.angle_gamma   90.00
#
_symmetry.space_group_name_H-M   'P 1'
#
loop_
_entity.id
_entity.type
_entity.pdbx_description
1 polymer ?
#
loop_
_entity_poly.entity_id
_entity_poly.type
_entity_poly.pdbx_seq_one_letter_code
_entity_poly.pdbx_strand_id
1 'polypeptide(L)'
;MIVFIINLKESSERRMKMQAQLDKTKLKYEFINAVNGKNLSDTELKKATHDYPNCMLTKGEIGCALSHLSIYKKMANENIEQALVLEDDAILPHNIEDIISQIKFFDKIRKPNIFLLSKIDSYIKNQNLNDNIFKVYQAIGSHAYVINVKAAKNIIKIQSPIKYESDMWRYFRYFNCANIYGHIPTLVISDDESKLNSSLEEGRAPLLKARERYRSNLKKMFKNYQYYRIRDMLLKKFYFTIKENIE
;
A
#
# COMPACT_ATOMS: atom_id res chain seq x y z
N MET A 1 8.27 -1.95 16.95
CA MET A 1 7.47 -2.16 15.72
C MET A 1 7.94 -3.46 15.09
N ILE A 2 7.04 -4.31 14.63
CA ILE A 2 7.39 -5.51 13.86
C ILE A 2 7.49 -5.15 12.37
N VAL A 3 8.33 -5.89 11.64
CA VAL A 3 8.43 -5.82 10.17
C VAL A 3 7.79 -7.07 9.57
N PHE A 4 6.83 -6.90 8.68
CA PHE A 4 6.28 -7.97 7.87
C PHE A 4 6.82 -7.88 6.46
N ILE A 5 7.34 -9.00 5.94
CA ILE A 5 7.88 -9.08 4.59
C ILE A 5 7.00 -10.02 3.77
N ILE A 6 6.39 -9.49 2.71
CA ILE A 6 5.63 -10.27 1.75
C ILE A 6 6.60 -10.92 0.77
N ASN A 7 6.63 -12.25 0.74
CA ASN A 7 7.52 -13.00 -0.16
C ASN A 7 6.81 -14.24 -0.68
N LEU A 8 6.91 -14.49 -1.97
CA LEU A 8 6.46 -15.75 -2.57
C LEU A 8 7.38 -16.89 -2.11
N LYS A 9 6.79 -18.01 -1.71
CA LYS A 9 7.54 -19.16 -1.17
C LYS A 9 8.64 -19.64 -2.13
N GLU A 10 8.37 -19.57 -3.42
CA GLU A 10 9.28 -19.93 -4.51
C GLU A 10 10.41 -18.90 -4.75
N SER A 11 10.27 -17.66 -4.25
CA SER A 11 11.25 -16.58 -4.43
C SER A 11 12.34 -16.61 -3.34
N SER A 12 13.07 -17.72 -3.24
CA SER A 12 14.08 -17.93 -2.19
C SER A 12 15.25 -16.94 -2.26
N GLU A 13 15.67 -16.54 -3.44
CA GLU A 13 16.75 -15.56 -3.63
C GLU A 13 16.36 -14.18 -3.07
N ARG A 14 15.16 -13.68 -3.40
CA ARG A 14 14.65 -12.39 -2.87
C ARG A 14 14.52 -12.46 -1.35
N ARG A 15 14.04 -13.60 -0.82
CA ARG A 15 13.97 -13.84 0.62
C ARG A 15 15.35 -13.70 1.28
N MET A 16 16.39 -14.35 0.74
CA MET A 16 17.76 -14.28 1.27
C MET A 16 18.32 -12.84 1.21
N LYS A 17 18.11 -12.12 0.12
CA LYS A 17 18.54 -10.71 -0.02
C LYS A 17 17.87 -9.83 1.05
N MET A 18 16.56 -9.96 1.24
CA MET A 18 15.83 -9.19 2.24
C MET A 18 16.27 -9.56 3.67
N GLN A 19 16.46 -10.85 3.94
CA GLN A 19 16.97 -11.32 5.23
C GLN A 19 18.33 -10.70 5.54
N ALA A 20 19.28 -10.71 4.57
CA ALA A 20 20.61 -10.14 4.75
C ALA A 20 20.60 -8.62 5.02
N GLN A 21 19.57 -7.89 4.54
CA GLN A 21 19.39 -6.47 4.90
C GLN A 21 18.89 -6.34 6.34
N LEU A 22 17.87 -7.11 6.72
CA LEU A 22 17.23 -7.03 8.04
C LEU A 22 18.11 -7.53 9.17
N ASP A 23 18.97 -8.54 8.94
CA ASP A 23 19.92 -9.08 9.92
C ASP A 23 21.00 -8.04 10.33
N LYS A 24 21.17 -6.97 9.54
CA LYS A 24 22.02 -5.81 9.90
C LYS A 24 21.32 -4.81 10.82
N THR A 25 20.04 -5.03 11.11
CA THR A 25 19.21 -4.16 11.96
C THR A 25 18.83 -4.86 13.26
N LYS A 26 18.30 -4.09 14.22
CA LYS A 26 17.72 -4.63 15.46
C LYS A 26 16.21 -4.87 15.34
N LEU A 27 15.67 -4.79 14.14
CA LEU A 27 14.25 -4.92 13.89
C LEU A 27 13.81 -6.39 13.99
N LYS A 28 12.71 -6.64 14.71
CA LYS A 28 12.06 -7.95 14.69
C LYS A 28 11.25 -8.05 13.40
N TYR A 29 11.42 -9.14 12.68
CA TYR A 29 10.73 -9.35 11.41
C TYR A 29 10.11 -10.74 11.27
N GLU A 30 9.11 -10.82 10.40
CA GLU A 30 8.41 -12.05 10.04
C GLU A 30 8.13 -12.06 8.53
N PHE A 31 8.47 -13.16 7.86
CA PHE A 31 8.09 -13.38 6.47
C PHE A 31 6.66 -13.91 6.38
N ILE A 32 5.84 -13.21 5.60
CA ILE A 32 4.48 -13.60 5.28
C ILE A 32 4.47 -14.25 3.90
N ASN A 33 3.99 -15.48 3.83
CA ASN A 33 3.86 -16.16 2.54
C ASN A 33 2.85 -15.42 1.66
N ALA A 34 3.34 -14.89 0.56
CA ALA A 34 2.52 -14.19 -0.42
C ALA A 34 1.54 -15.15 -1.10
N VAL A 35 0.36 -14.64 -1.42
CA VAL A 35 -0.62 -15.36 -2.21
C VAL A 35 -0.22 -15.28 -3.68
N ASN A 36 0.15 -16.41 -4.28
CA ASN A 36 0.37 -16.47 -5.73
C ASN A 36 -1.00 -16.51 -6.43
N GLY A 37 -1.43 -15.35 -6.93
CA GLY A 37 -2.75 -15.23 -7.58
C GLY A 37 -2.89 -16.08 -8.85
N LYS A 38 -1.79 -16.43 -9.52
CA LYS A 38 -1.81 -17.32 -10.70
C LYS A 38 -2.25 -18.74 -10.34
N ASN A 39 -2.02 -19.17 -9.11
CA ASN A 39 -2.36 -20.50 -8.61
C ASN A 39 -3.81 -20.59 -8.10
N LEU A 40 -4.52 -19.48 -7.98
CA LEU A 40 -5.91 -19.48 -7.54
C LEU A 40 -6.85 -19.95 -8.66
N SER A 41 -7.76 -20.83 -8.33
CA SER A 41 -8.87 -21.25 -9.18
C SER A 41 -9.85 -20.09 -9.39
N ASP A 42 -10.65 -20.16 -10.46
CA ASP A 42 -11.68 -19.14 -10.71
C ASP A 42 -12.73 -19.08 -9.60
N THR A 43 -13.01 -20.19 -8.92
CA THR A 43 -13.90 -20.23 -7.77
C THR A 43 -13.34 -19.45 -6.59
N GLU A 44 -12.05 -19.61 -6.28
CA GLU A 44 -11.36 -18.88 -5.22
C GLU A 44 -11.27 -17.37 -5.56
N LEU A 45 -10.97 -17.03 -6.82
CA LEU A 45 -10.93 -15.65 -7.29
C LEU A 45 -12.30 -14.97 -7.17
N LYS A 46 -13.39 -15.65 -7.56
CA LYS A 46 -14.77 -15.14 -7.39
C LYS A 46 -15.13 -14.91 -5.93
N LYS A 47 -14.69 -15.78 -5.03
CA LYS A 47 -14.91 -15.63 -3.58
C LYS A 47 -14.08 -14.51 -2.96
N ALA A 48 -12.83 -14.34 -3.41
CA ALA A 48 -11.89 -13.40 -2.83
C ALA A 48 -12.04 -11.97 -3.37
N THR A 49 -12.63 -11.81 -4.56
CA THR A 49 -12.62 -10.54 -5.31
C THR A 49 -14.04 -10.13 -5.66
N HIS A 50 -14.33 -8.85 -5.52
CA HIS A 50 -15.61 -8.28 -5.93
C HIS A 50 -15.71 -8.30 -7.46
N ASP A 51 -16.81 -8.89 -7.97
CA ASP A 51 -17.17 -8.89 -9.40
C ASP A 51 -16.11 -9.51 -10.33
N TYR A 52 -15.41 -10.57 -9.89
CA TYR A 52 -14.52 -11.32 -10.79
C TYR A 52 -15.33 -12.11 -11.84
N PRO A 53 -14.96 -12.08 -13.15
CA PRO A 53 -13.73 -11.52 -13.73
C PRO A 53 -13.83 -10.05 -14.18
N ASN A 54 -14.96 -9.37 -13.98
CA ASN A 54 -15.22 -8.01 -14.49
C ASN A 54 -14.50 -6.90 -13.69
N CYS A 55 -13.85 -7.25 -12.57
CA CYS A 55 -13.16 -6.31 -11.69
C CYS A 55 -11.96 -5.59 -12.32
N MET A 56 -11.52 -6.02 -13.52
CA MET A 56 -10.38 -5.46 -14.25
C MET A 56 -9.04 -5.57 -13.48
N LEU A 57 -8.94 -6.52 -12.55
CA LEU A 57 -7.70 -6.88 -11.84
C LEU A 57 -7.12 -8.15 -12.45
N THR A 58 -5.80 -8.19 -12.62
CA THR A 58 -5.09 -9.42 -12.99
C THR A 58 -5.04 -10.38 -11.80
N LYS A 59 -4.82 -11.67 -12.06
CA LYS A 59 -4.64 -12.68 -11.00
C LYS A 59 -3.49 -12.31 -10.05
N GLY A 60 -2.39 -11.77 -10.60
CA GLY A 60 -1.24 -11.31 -9.81
C GLY A 60 -1.60 -10.15 -8.88
N GLU A 61 -2.32 -9.15 -9.38
CA GLU A 61 -2.78 -8.02 -8.57
C GLU A 61 -3.73 -8.44 -7.45
N ILE A 62 -4.60 -9.42 -7.72
CA ILE A 62 -5.47 -10.01 -6.70
C ILE A 62 -4.63 -10.71 -5.62
N GLY A 63 -3.63 -11.51 -6.03
CA GLY A 63 -2.72 -12.20 -5.11
C GLY A 63 -1.93 -11.21 -4.24
N CYS A 64 -1.39 -10.14 -4.84
CA CYS A 64 -0.71 -9.07 -4.12
C CYS A 64 -1.65 -8.41 -3.10
N ALA A 65 -2.85 -7.99 -3.51
CA ALA A 65 -3.83 -7.37 -2.61
C ALA A 65 -4.25 -8.31 -1.46
N LEU A 66 -4.40 -9.62 -1.72
CA LEU A 66 -4.70 -10.62 -0.71
C LEU A 66 -3.54 -10.78 0.29
N SER A 67 -2.30 -10.70 -0.17
CA SER A 67 -1.11 -10.79 0.68
C SER A 67 -1.05 -9.63 1.67
N HIS A 68 -1.23 -8.38 1.20
CA HIS A 68 -1.32 -7.22 2.07
C HIS A 68 -2.52 -7.30 3.02
N LEU A 69 -3.68 -7.72 2.53
CA LEU A 69 -4.88 -7.89 3.35
C LEU A 69 -4.69 -8.93 4.46
N SER A 70 -3.89 -9.98 4.23
CA SER A 70 -3.57 -10.99 5.26
C SER A 70 -2.80 -10.38 6.42
N ILE A 71 -1.85 -9.49 6.15
CA ILE A 71 -1.11 -8.73 7.17
C ILE A 71 -2.08 -7.84 7.98
N TYR A 72 -2.98 -7.12 7.31
CA TYR A 72 -3.95 -6.26 8.00
C TYR A 72 -4.86 -7.05 8.92
N LYS A 73 -5.31 -8.24 8.49
CA LYS A 73 -6.09 -9.18 9.31
C LYS A 73 -5.28 -9.70 10.49
N LYS A 74 -4.02 -10.08 10.29
CA LYS A 74 -3.11 -10.49 11.37
C LYS A 74 -2.95 -9.37 12.39
N MET A 75 -2.67 -8.15 11.96
CA MET A 75 -2.56 -6.99 12.85
C MET A 75 -3.84 -6.76 13.67
N ALA A 76 -5.01 -6.88 13.03
CA ALA A 76 -6.30 -6.68 13.70
C ALA A 76 -6.61 -7.77 14.74
N ASN A 77 -6.27 -9.03 14.43
CA ASN A 77 -6.54 -10.19 15.28
C ASN A 77 -5.58 -10.28 16.48
N GLU A 78 -4.29 -9.96 16.26
CA GLU A 78 -3.24 -10.03 17.26
C GLU A 78 -3.03 -8.69 18.00
N ASN A 79 -3.84 -7.68 17.70
CA ASN A 79 -3.75 -6.32 18.27
C ASN A 79 -2.35 -5.69 18.08
N ILE A 80 -1.72 -5.92 16.94
CA ILE A 80 -0.44 -5.31 16.57
C ILE A 80 -0.69 -3.84 16.22
N GLU A 81 -0.28 -2.95 17.08
CA GLU A 81 -0.58 -1.50 16.97
C GLU A 81 -0.03 -0.88 15.69
N GLN A 82 1.21 -1.24 15.32
CA GLN A 82 1.93 -0.70 14.16
C GLN A 82 2.84 -1.76 13.55
N ALA A 83 2.95 -1.76 12.22
CA ALA A 83 3.89 -2.59 11.49
C ALA A 83 4.53 -1.82 10.34
N LEU A 84 5.80 -2.12 10.05
CA LEU A 84 6.42 -1.85 8.75
C LEU A 84 6.10 -3.02 7.84
N VAL A 85 5.55 -2.73 6.67
CA VAL A 85 5.26 -3.73 5.63
C VAL A 85 6.20 -3.51 4.47
N LEU A 86 6.88 -4.58 4.06
CA LEU A 86 7.84 -4.59 2.95
C LEU A 86 7.44 -5.66 1.94
N GLU A 87 7.69 -5.41 0.66
CA GLU A 87 7.77 -6.43 -0.39
C GLU A 87 9.22 -6.93 -0.48
N ASP A 88 9.44 -8.11 -1.02
CA ASP A 88 10.72 -8.81 -1.02
C ASP A 88 11.79 -8.23 -1.96
N ASP A 89 11.42 -7.21 -2.74
CA ASP A 89 12.29 -6.43 -3.61
C ASP A 89 12.69 -5.05 -3.04
N ALA A 90 12.28 -4.73 -1.82
CA ALA A 90 12.59 -3.46 -1.19
C ALA A 90 14.07 -3.36 -0.81
N ILE A 91 14.70 -2.21 -1.11
CA ILE A 91 16.06 -1.87 -0.69
C ILE A 91 15.98 -0.86 0.46
N LEU A 92 16.46 -1.26 1.62
CA LEU A 92 16.37 -0.47 2.85
C LEU A 92 17.54 0.51 2.99
N PRO A 93 17.29 1.76 3.42
CA PRO A 93 18.34 2.70 3.76
C PRO A 93 19.02 2.29 5.08
N HIS A 94 20.30 2.69 5.25
CA HIS A 94 21.09 2.35 6.44
C HIS A 94 20.49 2.85 7.75
N ASN A 95 19.75 3.96 7.72
CA ASN A 95 19.12 4.61 8.86
C ASN A 95 17.65 4.25 9.06
N ILE A 96 17.20 3.09 8.55
CA ILE A 96 15.79 2.67 8.62
C ILE A 96 15.24 2.66 10.05
N GLU A 97 16.04 2.33 11.05
CA GLU A 97 15.61 2.32 12.46
C GLU A 97 15.26 3.71 12.98
N ASP A 98 16.05 4.74 12.61
CA ASP A 98 15.80 6.12 12.98
C ASP A 98 14.52 6.64 12.32
N ILE A 99 14.31 6.30 11.05
CA ILE A 99 13.10 6.64 10.30
C ILE A 99 11.87 6.03 10.97
N ILE A 100 11.91 4.75 11.32
CA ILE A 100 10.83 4.06 12.03
C ILE A 100 10.56 4.72 13.38
N SER A 101 11.59 5.14 14.09
CA SER A 101 11.48 5.82 15.38
C SER A 101 10.80 7.18 15.24
N GLN A 102 11.16 7.95 14.22
CA GLN A 102 10.47 9.22 13.90
C GLN A 102 9.01 8.99 13.53
N ILE A 103 8.71 8.02 12.68
CA ILE A 103 7.32 7.70 12.30
C ILE A 103 6.52 7.29 13.54
N LYS A 104 7.07 6.49 14.42
CA LYS A 104 6.43 6.09 15.68
C LYS A 104 6.11 7.29 16.57
N PHE A 105 6.94 8.30 16.59
CA PHE A 105 6.70 9.55 17.31
C PHE A 105 5.51 10.34 16.72
N PHE A 106 5.41 10.40 15.39
CA PHE A 106 4.34 11.13 14.70
C PHE A 106 3.03 10.35 14.60
N ASP A 107 3.09 9.02 14.64
CA ASP A 107 1.88 8.21 14.52
C ASP A 107 1.03 8.28 15.79
N LYS A 108 0.01 9.12 15.74
CA LYS A 108 -1.03 9.13 16.75
C LYS A 108 -1.96 7.94 16.51
N ILE A 109 -1.73 6.83 17.20
CA ILE A 109 -2.49 5.56 17.09
C ILE A 109 -4.02 5.78 17.17
N ARG A 110 -4.48 6.89 17.73
CA ARG A 110 -5.90 7.27 17.75
C ARG A 110 -6.48 7.63 16.39
N LYS A 111 -5.64 7.93 15.38
CA LYS A 111 -6.04 8.22 13.99
C LYS A 111 -5.57 7.09 13.08
N PRO A 112 -6.34 6.73 12.04
CA PRO A 112 -5.87 5.77 11.05
C PRO A 112 -4.80 6.43 10.17
N ASN A 113 -3.55 5.95 10.25
CA ASN A 113 -2.42 6.52 9.53
C ASN A 113 -1.64 5.46 8.77
N ILE A 114 -1.12 5.86 7.61
CA ILE A 114 -0.15 5.13 6.80
C ILE A 114 0.97 6.10 6.44
N PHE A 115 2.22 5.64 6.51
CA PHE A 115 3.41 6.38 6.14
C PHE A 115 4.14 5.63 5.03
N LEU A 116 4.10 6.17 3.81
CA LEU A 116 4.78 5.60 2.66
C LEU A 116 6.28 5.93 2.73
N LEU A 117 7.11 4.92 2.57
CA LEU A 117 8.56 5.06 2.45
C LEU A 117 9.00 4.93 0.99
N SER A 118 8.13 4.40 0.14
CA SER A 118 8.27 4.31 -1.29
C SER A 118 7.94 5.64 -1.98
N LYS A 119 8.18 5.68 -3.28
CA LYS A 119 7.91 6.85 -4.14
C LYS A 119 6.49 7.37 -3.99
N ILE A 120 6.36 8.69 -3.91
CA ILE A 120 5.08 9.39 -3.97
C ILE A 120 5.01 10.26 -5.23
N ASP A 121 3.81 10.35 -5.85
CA ASP A 121 3.63 11.15 -7.08
C ASP A 121 3.33 12.62 -6.77
N SER A 122 2.61 12.87 -5.67
CA SER A 122 2.26 14.21 -5.26
C SER A 122 1.84 14.28 -3.79
N TYR A 123 2.09 15.43 -3.19
CA TYR A 123 1.76 15.73 -1.80
C TYR A 123 1.00 17.06 -1.68
N ILE A 124 0.43 17.31 -0.51
CA ILE A 124 -0.29 18.54 -0.21
C ILE A 124 0.66 19.50 0.48
N LYS A 125 0.98 20.60 -0.20
CA LYS A 125 1.85 21.65 0.34
C LYS A 125 1.26 22.21 1.64
N ASN A 126 2.12 22.55 2.60
CA ASN A 126 1.77 23.09 3.92
C ASN A 126 0.97 22.09 4.81
N GLN A 127 0.96 20.80 4.46
CA GLN A 127 0.42 19.73 5.31
C GLN A 127 1.49 18.67 5.57
N ASN A 128 2.49 19.05 6.33
CA ASN A 128 3.61 18.21 6.73
C ASN A 128 3.61 18.00 8.25
N LEU A 129 4.23 16.93 8.69
CA LEU A 129 4.47 16.64 10.11
C LEU A 129 5.84 17.15 10.55
N ASN A 130 6.79 17.19 9.64
CA ASN A 130 8.13 17.78 9.74
C ASN A 130 8.60 18.14 8.32
N ASP A 131 9.90 18.46 8.17
CA ASP A 131 10.47 18.88 6.89
C ASP A 131 10.49 17.78 5.81
N ASN A 132 10.32 16.51 6.22
CA ASN A 132 10.43 15.35 5.32
C ASN A 132 9.15 14.52 5.21
N ILE A 133 8.16 14.70 6.10
CA ILE A 133 6.93 13.87 6.12
C ILE A 133 5.73 14.72 5.74
N PHE A 134 5.22 14.50 4.54
CA PHE A 134 4.14 15.26 3.94
C PHE A 134 2.87 14.43 3.79
N LYS A 135 1.73 15.11 3.80
CA LYS A 135 0.45 14.47 3.49
C LYS A 135 0.36 14.18 2.00
N VAL A 136 0.19 12.93 1.65
CA VAL A 136 0.18 12.47 0.27
C VAL A 136 -1.17 12.74 -0.38
N TYR A 137 -1.15 13.24 -1.61
CA TYR A 137 -2.33 13.34 -2.46
C TYR A 137 -2.44 12.12 -3.36
N GLN A 138 -1.36 11.71 -4.01
CA GLN A 138 -1.28 10.53 -4.88
C GLN A 138 0.08 9.86 -4.75
N ALA A 139 0.07 8.55 -4.71
CA ALA A 139 1.23 7.69 -4.77
C ALA A 139 0.85 6.34 -5.39
N ILE A 140 1.83 5.63 -5.92
CA ILE A 140 1.76 4.26 -6.41
C ILE A 140 2.87 3.44 -5.77
N GLY A 141 2.69 2.12 -5.79
CA GLY A 141 3.63 1.17 -5.18
C GLY A 141 3.34 0.92 -3.70
N SER A 142 3.50 -0.33 -3.31
CA SER A 142 3.25 -0.83 -1.95
C SER A 142 4.46 -1.54 -1.33
N HIS A 143 5.64 -1.35 -1.92
CA HIS A 143 6.83 -2.11 -1.53
C HIS A 143 7.41 -1.73 -0.15
N ALA A 144 7.06 -0.53 0.39
CA ALA A 144 7.48 -0.16 1.74
C ALA A 144 6.56 0.90 2.37
N TYR A 145 5.93 0.58 3.49
CA TYR A 145 5.12 1.53 4.25
C TYR A 145 4.93 1.09 5.71
N VAL A 146 4.72 2.06 6.59
CA VAL A 146 4.27 1.82 7.96
C VAL A 146 2.76 2.02 8.04
N ILE A 147 2.06 1.10 8.70
CA ILE A 147 0.62 1.16 8.90
C ILE A 147 0.26 0.92 10.36
N ASN A 148 -0.73 1.63 10.88
CA ASN A 148 -1.28 1.32 12.18
C ASN A 148 -2.57 0.46 12.10
N VAL A 149 -2.92 -0.17 13.20
CA VAL A 149 -4.05 -1.10 13.29
C VAL A 149 -5.39 -0.45 12.94
N LYS A 150 -5.59 0.84 13.18
CA LYS A 150 -6.82 1.53 12.79
C LYS A 150 -6.96 1.66 11.28
N ALA A 151 -5.88 2.01 10.60
CA ALA A 151 -5.84 2.05 9.14
C ALA A 151 -6.06 0.64 8.56
N ALA A 152 -5.38 -0.37 9.11
CA ALA A 152 -5.55 -1.76 8.72
C ALA A 152 -7.02 -2.21 8.85
N LYS A 153 -7.67 -1.99 10.01
CA LYS A 153 -9.08 -2.31 10.22
C LYS A 153 -10.03 -1.60 9.25
N ASN A 154 -9.73 -0.36 8.89
CA ASN A 154 -10.55 0.39 7.92
C ASN A 154 -10.36 -0.13 6.50
N ILE A 155 -9.12 -0.48 6.09
CA ILE A 155 -8.85 -1.06 4.77
C ILE A 155 -9.51 -2.44 4.65
N ILE A 156 -9.48 -3.28 5.69
CA ILE A 156 -10.17 -4.57 5.69
C ILE A 156 -11.65 -4.40 5.32
N LYS A 157 -12.35 -3.40 5.87
CA LYS A 157 -13.77 -3.15 5.58
C LYS A 157 -14.02 -2.82 4.10
N ILE A 158 -13.07 -2.16 3.44
CA ILE A 158 -13.19 -1.79 2.02
C ILE A 158 -12.75 -2.93 1.11
N GLN A 159 -11.68 -3.63 1.48
CA GLN A 159 -11.00 -4.64 0.68
C GLN A 159 -11.46 -6.09 0.96
N SER A 160 -12.52 -6.30 1.70
CA SER A 160 -13.11 -7.64 1.89
C SER A 160 -14.53 -7.67 1.35
N PRO A 161 -14.74 -8.23 0.13
CA PRO A 161 -13.76 -8.83 -0.81
C PRO A 161 -12.87 -7.78 -1.50
N ILE A 162 -11.77 -8.22 -2.14
CA ILE A 162 -10.83 -7.35 -2.86
C ILE A 162 -11.56 -6.54 -3.93
N LYS A 163 -11.34 -5.23 -3.95
CA LYS A 163 -11.93 -4.28 -4.91
C LYS A 163 -10.89 -3.48 -5.67
N TYR A 164 -9.74 -3.26 -5.04
CA TYR A 164 -8.66 -2.43 -5.55
C TYR A 164 -7.32 -3.13 -5.35
N GLU A 165 -6.30 -2.70 -6.09
CA GLU A 165 -4.92 -3.10 -5.90
C GLU A 165 -4.43 -2.67 -4.50
N SER A 166 -3.33 -3.26 -4.04
CA SER A 166 -2.71 -3.00 -2.74
C SER A 166 -2.28 -1.54 -2.55
N ASP A 167 -1.82 -0.90 -3.62
CA ASP A 167 -1.25 0.45 -3.66
C ASP A 167 -2.24 1.55 -4.02
N MET A 168 -3.53 1.30 -3.95
CA MET A 168 -4.56 2.29 -4.23
C MET A 168 -4.70 3.33 -3.11
N TRP A 169 -3.58 3.92 -2.70
CA TRP A 169 -3.46 4.91 -1.62
C TRP A 169 -4.42 6.07 -1.78
N ARG A 170 -4.58 6.58 -3.01
CA ARG A 170 -5.55 7.63 -3.32
C ARG A 170 -6.97 7.23 -2.95
N TYR A 171 -7.38 5.98 -3.19
CA TYR A 171 -8.73 5.51 -2.86
C TYR A 171 -8.88 5.29 -1.35
N PHE A 172 -7.86 4.75 -0.67
CA PHE A 172 -7.89 4.60 0.79
C PHE A 172 -7.98 5.94 1.50
N ARG A 173 -7.29 6.97 0.98
CA ARG A 173 -7.48 8.36 1.43
C ARG A 173 -8.89 8.88 1.09
N TYR A 174 -9.36 8.66 -0.13
CA TYR A 174 -10.67 9.10 -0.61
C TYR A 174 -11.79 8.57 0.26
N PHE A 175 -11.79 7.28 0.60
CA PHE A 175 -12.78 6.65 1.48
C PHE A 175 -12.53 6.88 2.97
N ASN A 176 -11.57 7.72 3.33
CA ASN A 176 -11.23 8.00 4.71
C ASN A 176 -10.76 6.77 5.51
N CYS A 177 -10.17 5.80 4.83
CA CYS A 177 -9.60 4.62 5.49
C CYS A 177 -8.39 5.00 6.33
N ALA A 178 -7.56 5.93 5.81
CA ALA A 178 -6.37 6.41 6.49
C ALA A 178 -5.99 7.84 6.06
N ASN A 179 -5.27 8.54 6.92
CA ASN A 179 -4.42 9.63 6.53
C ASN A 179 -3.18 9.00 5.89
N ILE A 180 -2.84 9.40 4.68
CA ILE A 180 -1.66 8.93 4.00
C ILE A 180 -0.59 10.01 4.08
N TYR A 181 0.54 9.66 4.64
CA TYR A 181 1.75 10.46 4.69
C TYR A 181 2.83 9.79 3.86
N GLY A 182 3.81 10.53 3.40
CA GLY A 182 4.95 10.00 2.67
C GLY A 182 6.21 10.77 3.00
N HIS A 183 7.33 10.10 2.94
CA HIS A 183 8.63 10.72 3.15
C HIS A 183 9.19 11.26 1.83
N ILE A 184 9.75 12.46 1.86
CA ILE A 184 10.45 13.10 0.75
C ILE A 184 11.85 13.51 1.26
N PRO A 185 12.94 13.10 0.59
CA PRO A 185 12.98 12.23 -0.60
C PRO A 185 12.54 10.80 -0.32
N THR A 186 12.29 10.03 -1.39
CA THR A 186 11.99 8.59 -1.32
C THR A 186 13.09 7.84 -0.57
N LEU A 187 12.71 6.98 0.38
CA LEU A 187 13.65 6.29 1.26
C LEU A 187 13.92 4.86 0.84
N VAL A 188 12.89 4.18 0.35
CA VAL A 188 12.96 2.77 -0.03
C VAL A 188 12.64 2.67 -1.51
N ILE A 189 13.59 2.10 -2.26
CA ILE A 189 13.45 1.81 -3.68
C ILE A 189 13.21 0.32 -3.88
N SER A 190 12.73 -0.08 -5.05
CA SER A 190 12.61 -1.48 -5.45
C SER A 190 13.83 -1.90 -6.27
N ASP A 191 14.35 -3.12 -6.04
CA ASP A 191 15.42 -3.73 -6.84
C ASP A 191 14.96 -3.95 -8.31
N ASP A 192 13.65 -3.92 -8.55
CA ASP A 192 13.02 -4.07 -9.87
C ASP A 192 12.45 -2.73 -10.39
N GLU A 193 13.24 -1.65 -10.33
CA GLU A 193 12.81 -0.33 -10.86
C GLU A 193 12.45 -0.38 -12.35
N SER A 194 13.09 -1.28 -13.12
CA SER A 194 12.77 -1.49 -14.54
C SER A 194 11.44 -2.20 -14.77
N LYS A 195 10.82 -2.77 -13.75
CA LYS A 195 9.61 -3.62 -13.80
C LYS A 195 9.72 -4.84 -14.73
N LEU A 196 10.91 -5.12 -15.23
CA LEU A 196 11.15 -6.24 -16.17
C LEU A 196 10.90 -7.60 -15.52
N ASN A 197 11.13 -7.71 -14.21
CA ASN A 197 10.93 -8.93 -13.43
C ASN A 197 9.63 -8.92 -12.60
N SER A 198 8.77 -7.88 -12.77
CA SER A 198 7.52 -7.80 -12.05
C SER A 198 6.50 -8.78 -12.62
N SER A 199 6.13 -9.77 -11.83
CA SER A 199 5.06 -10.74 -12.17
C SER A 199 3.68 -10.09 -12.34
N LEU A 200 3.54 -8.81 -12.01
CA LEU A 200 2.29 -8.06 -12.04
C LEU A 200 2.03 -7.31 -13.35
N GLU A 201 3.06 -7.02 -14.14
CA GLU A 201 2.91 -6.21 -15.37
C GLU A 201 2.20 -6.97 -16.51
N GLU A 202 2.29 -8.30 -16.49
CA GLU A 202 1.64 -9.14 -17.49
C GLU A 202 0.12 -8.94 -17.49
N GLY A 203 -0.43 -8.50 -18.61
CA GLY A 203 -1.87 -8.30 -18.81
C GLY A 203 -2.44 -6.97 -18.29
N ARG A 204 -1.65 -6.06 -17.71
CA ARG A 204 -2.13 -4.75 -17.21
C ARG A 204 -2.52 -3.78 -18.29
N ALA A 205 -1.67 -3.63 -19.32
CA ALA A 205 -1.82 -2.57 -20.32
C ALA A 205 -3.19 -2.56 -21.03
N PRO A 206 -3.75 -3.71 -21.50
CA PRO A 206 -5.04 -3.73 -22.17
C PRO A 206 -6.21 -3.36 -21.23
N LEU A 207 -6.05 -3.49 -19.92
CA LEU A 207 -7.12 -3.23 -18.95
C LEU A 207 -7.24 -1.77 -18.49
N LEU A 208 -6.25 -0.91 -18.74
CA LEU A 208 -6.15 0.42 -18.13
C LEU A 208 -7.42 1.28 -18.29
N LYS A 209 -7.93 1.45 -19.54
CA LYS A 209 -9.12 2.28 -19.80
C LYS A 209 -10.39 1.69 -19.18
N ALA A 210 -10.58 0.37 -19.30
CA ALA A 210 -11.73 -0.33 -18.73
C ALA A 210 -11.70 -0.27 -17.20
N ARG A 211 -10.51 -0.41 -16.60
CA ARG A 211 -10.25 -0.33 -15.18
C ARG A 211 -10.64 1.03 -14.58
N GLU A 212 -10.25 2.14 -15.22
CA GLU A 212 -10.64 3.47 -14.76
C GLU A 212 -12.15 3.68 -14.72
N ARG A 213 -12.84 3.22 -15.78
CA ARG A 213 -14.31 3.26 -15.85
C ARG A 213 -14.93 2.41 -14.74
N TYR A 214 -14.43 1.18 -14.56
CA TYR A 214 -14.91 0.27 -13.53
C TYR A 214 -14.72 0.87 -12.12
N ARG A 215 -13.53 1.38 -11.80
CA ARG A 215 -13.24 2.03 -10.52
C ARG A 215 -14.12 3.25 -10.27
N SER A 216 -14.40 4.05 -11.32
CA SER A 216 -15.29 5.21 -11.22
C SER A 216 -16.72 4.79 -10.87
N ASN A 217 -17.21 3.71 -11.44
CA ASN A 217 -18.53 3.17 -11.11
C ASN A 217 -18.53 2.54 -9.71
N LEU A 218 -17.51 1.77 -9.38
CA LEU A 218 -17.38 1.14 -8.07
C LEU A 218 -17.41 2.17 -6.92
N LYS A 219 -16.78 3.33 -7.09
CA LYS A 219 -16.84 4.43 -6.10
C LYS A 219 -18.27 4.90 -5.81
N LYS A 220 -19.14 4.94 -6.84
CA LYS A 220 -20.52 5.41 -6.69
C LYS A 220 -21.39 4.47 -5.83
N MET A 221 -20.96 3.21 -5.68
CA MET A 221 -21.66 2.21 -4.86
C MET A 221 -21.46 2.41 -3.35
N PHE A 222 -20.47 3.21 -2.95
CA PHE A 222 -20.22 3.46 -1.52
C PHE A 222 -21.24 4.44 -0.94
N LYS A 223 -21.82 4.10 0.23
CA LYS A 223 -22.90 4.84 0.90
C LYS A 223 -22.66 6.35 0.99
N ASN A 224 -21.43 6.77 1.22
CA ASN A 224 -21.08 8.18 1.41
C ASN A 224 -20.37 8.79 0.20
N TYR A 225 -20.62 8.28 -1.01
CA TYR A 225 -19.92 8.71 -2.23
C TYR A 225 -19.96 10.23 -2.44
N GLN A 226 -21.13 10.88 -2.29
CA GLN A 226 -21.27 12.33 -2.50
C GLN A 226 -20.42 13.12 -1.51
N TYR A 227 -20.42 12.72 -0.23
CA TYR A 227 -19.56 13.35 0.77
C TYR A 227 -18.08 13.22 0.42
N TYR A 228 -17.62 12.03 0.06
CA TYR A 228 -16.23 11.81 -0.33
C TYR A 228 -15.83 12.59 -1.57
N ARG A 229 -16.75 12.70 -2.55
CA ARG A 229 -16.55 13.45 -3.78
C ARG A 229 -16.39 14.94 -3.50
N ILE A 230 -17.28 15.53 -2.72
CA ILE A 230 -17.23 16.95 -2.34
C ILE A 230 -15.95 17.24 -1.56
N ARG A 231 -15.61 16.40 -0.59
CA ARG A 231 -14.39 16.55 0.19
C ARG A 231 -13.12 16.50 -0.68
N ASP A 232 -13.03 15.56 -1.62
CA ASP A 232 -11.88 15.46 -2.52
C ASP A 232 -11.80 16.68 -3.48
N MET A 233 -12.94 17.18 -3.92
CA MET A 233 -13.02 18.39 -4.74
C MET A 233 -12.58 19.64 -3.97
N LEU A 234 -12.99 19.78 -2.71
CA LEU A 234 -12.55 20.87 -1.84
C LEU A 234 -11.06 20.76 -1.55
N LEU A 235 -10.55 19.57 -1.30
CA LEU A 235 -9.12 19.34 -1.10
C LEU A 235 -8.31 19.82 -2.30
N LYS A 236 -8.74 19.49 -3.52
CA LYS A 236 -8.09 19.94 -4.76
C LYS A 236 -8.13 21.45 -4.95
N LYS A 237 -9.20 22.12 -4.47
CA LYS A 237 -9.38 23.56 -4.63
C LYS A 237 -8.53 24.37 -3.65
N PHE A 238 -8.44 23.93 -2.40
CA PHE A 238 -7.82 24.70 -1.32
C PHE A 238 -6.38 24.28 -1.01
N TYR A 239 -5.99 23.07 -1.37
CA TYR A 239 -4.63 22.59 -1.16
C TYR A 239 -3.87 22.51 -2.47
N PHE A 240 -2.72 23.16 -2.50
CA PHE A 240 -1.83 23.08 -3.64
C PHE A 240 -1.12 21.73 -3.65
N THR A 241 -1.28 20.95 -4.73
CA THR A 241 -0.56 19.69 -4.92
C THR A 241 0.63 19.93 -5.84
N ILE A 242 1.79 19.47 -5.43
CA ILE A 242 3.02 19.51 -6.23
C ILE A 242 3.36 18.08 -6.61
N LYS A 243 3.62 17.83 -7.89
CA LYS A 243 4.22 16.58 -8.32
C LYS A 243 5.67 16.57 -7.85
N GLU A 244 6.11 15.46 -7.28
CA GLU A 244 7.51 15.24 -6.98
C GLU A 244 8.22 15.02 -8.32
N ASN A 245 9.01 15.98 -8.76
CA ASN A 245 9.94 15.74 -9.85
C ASN A 245 11.12 15.01 -9.24
N ILE A 246 11.21 13.73 -9.49
CA ILE A 246 12.37 12.92 -9.11
C ILE A 246 13.34 13.07 -10.26
N GLU A 247 14.40 13.86 -10.04
CA GLU A 247 15.60 13.84 -10.83
C GLU A 247 16.42 12.58 -10.56
#